data_e691f9820136872efc9778cf8e4872fb
#
_entry.id   e691f9820136872efc9778cf8e4872fb
#
_cell.length_a   1.000
_cell.length_b   1.000
_cell.length_c   1.000
_cell.angle_alpha   90.00
_cell.angle_beta   90.00
_cell.angle_gamma   90.00
#
_symmetry.space_group_name_H-M   'P 1'
#
loop_
_entity.id
_entity.type
_entity.pdbx_description
1 polymer ?
#
loop_
_entity_poly.entity_id
_entity_poly.type
_entity_poly.pdbx_seq_one_letter_code
_entity_poly.pdbx_strand_id
1 'polypeptide(L)'
;MTAALDPQRTLRELKELRALTSDENGAQRVAFTPIWAKARDWLRQKLEELFLEIHRDEAGNVWATLAGESDQALVIGGHIDSVPNGGWLDGSLNLLAGLEILRRIKTQYSGKPPVSVRLVDWADEEGARFGMSLFGSSACSGHINLAETRGLQDKDGIALIDALAEHGIDFERLKDSGRELQNAEAYIELHIEQGPILLDLDLALGAVLGTFGVERHAITFRGQAAHSGSTPMNRRRDAFLAAAKMSPESYRIANHHGGVCTIGTCSTLPGIATSVVAECRITLDQRHLDPAALARMLEEARHSSDRFAEEGDVSVSWERLMRIEPIPFDSELLALCDEAIRETCGAVYCLPSGPLHDAAEVARAGIPTAMMFVQSLYGISHNKIEDTKEEHIEAAVIAFDKLAEKAMQLMVRPGRSTDAERNS
;
A
#
# COMPACT_ATOMS: atom_id res chain seq x y z
N MET A 1 18.18 -1.05 -34.36
CA MET A 1 16.79 -1.54 -34.18
C MET A 1 16.33 -1.05 -32.83
N THR A 2 15.37 -0.15 -32.78
CA THR A 2 14.74 0.25 -31.51
C THR A 2 14.08 -1.00 -30.96
N ALA A 3 14.49 -1.50 -29.77
CA ALA A 3 13.72 -2.53 -29.10
C ALA A 3 12.37 -1.91 -28.76
N ALA A 4 11.35 -2.41 -29.42
CA ALA A 4 9.99 -2.03 -29.06
C ALA A 4 9.67 -2.58 -27.67
N LEU A 5 8.93 -1.82 -26.88
CA LEU A 5 8.29 -2.32 -25.66
C LEU A 5 7.49 -3.59 -26.02
N ASP A 6 7.62 -4.65 -25.22
CA ASP A 6 6.89 -5.91 -25.41
C ASP A 6 6.03 -6.25 -24.18
N PRO A 7 4.80 -5.69 -24.07
CA PRO A 7 3.89 -5.98 -22.95
C PRO A 7 3.52 -7.47 -22.85
N GLN A 8 3.53 -8.18 -23.99
CA GLN A 8 3.29 -9.63 -24.02
C GLN A 8 4.43 -10.41 -23.32
N ARG A 9 5.67 -9.89 -23.31
CA ARG A 9 6.76 -10.48 -22.55
C ARG A 9 6.50 -10.37 -21.05
N THR A 10 6.07 -9.21 -20.57
CA THR A 10 5.65 -9.03 -19.16
C THR A 10 4.59 -10.06 -18.78
N LEU A 11 3.56 -10.24 -19.59
CA LEU A 11 2.51 -11.23 -19.33
C LEU A 11 3.04 -12.67 -19.30
N ARG A 12 3.93 -13.04 -20.22
CA ARG A 12 4.57 -14.36 -20.23
C ARG A 12 5.42 -14.58 -18.97
N GLU A 13 6.20 -13.60 -18.56
CA GLU A 13 7.06 -13.68 -17.38
C GLU A 13 6.25 -13.71 -16.07
N LEU A 14 5.13 -13.00 -15.99
CA LEU A 14 4.16 -13.12 -14.88
C LEU A 14 3.61 -14.56 -14.76
N LYS A 15 3.21 -15.14 -15.89
CA LYS A 15 2.73 -16.54 -15.93
C LYS A 15 3.84 -17.55 -15.57
N GLU A 16 5.09 -17.27 -15.97
CA GLU A 16 6.27 -18.06 -15.61
C GLU A 16 6.51 -18.02 -14.09
N LEU A 17 6.50 -16.82 -13.49
CA LEU A 17 6.65 -16.63 -12.05
C LEU A 17 5.52 -17.33 -11.27
N ARG A 18 4.27 -17.20 -11.74
CA ARG A 18 3.12 -17.92 -11.18
C ARG A 18 3.36 -19.42 -11.18
N ALA A 19 3.74 -20.00 -12.32
CA ALA A 19 4.01 -21.44 -12.43
C ALA A 19 5.15 -21.90 -11.53
N LEU A 20 6.13 -21.04 -11.26
CA LEU A 20 7.31 -21.34 -10.45
C LEU A 20 7.01 -21.33 -8.94
N THR A 21 6.05 -20.52 -8.48
CA THR A 21 5.91 -20.13 -7.07
C THR A 21 4.50 -20.26 -6.50
N SER A 22 3.53 -20.74 -7.29
CA SER A 22 2.15 -20.98 -6.85
C SER A 22 1.84 -22.48 -6.79
N ASP A 23 0.84 -22.82 -5.99
CA ASP A 23 0.22 -24.15 -5.94
C ASP A 23 -1.30 -24.03 -6.22
N GLU A 24 -2.07 -25.08 -5.92
CA GLU A 24 -3.53 -25.08 -6.09
C GLU A 24 -4.27 -24.07 -5.22
N ASN A 25 -3.61 -23.51 -4.20
CA ASN A 25 -4.17 -22.53 -3.29
C ASN A 25 -3.81 -21.08 -3.68
N GLY A 26 -2.87 -20.87 -4.59
CA GLY A 26 -2.44 -19.55 -5.05
C GLY A 26 -0.95 -19.31 -4.90
N ALA A 27 -0.54 -18.05 -4.91
CA ALA A 27 0.86 -17.64 -4.74
C ALA A 27 1.34 -17.91 -3.30
N GLN A 28 2.59 -18.40 -3.19
CA GLN A 28 3.20 -18.81 -1.92
C GLN A 28 4.53 -18.08 -1.63
N ARG A 29 4.69 -16.88 -2.18
CA ARG A 29 5.94 -16.09 -2.08
C ARG A 29 6.06 -15.31 -0.76
N VAL A 30 5.60 -15.87 0.35
CA VAL A 30 5.72 -15.22 1.68
C VAL A 30 7.18 -14.88 1.96
N ALA A 31 7.45 -13.64 2.32
CA ALA A 31 8.79 -13.14 2.55
C ALA A 31 9.60 -13.97 3.55
N PHE A 32 10.91 -14.04 3.34
CA PHE A 32 11.84 -14.83 4.14
C PHE A 32 11.53 -16.34 4.18
N THR A 33 10.95 -16.86 3.08
CA THR A 33 10.75 -18.30 2.87
C THR A 33 11.56 -18.80 1.66
N PRO A 34 11.76 -20.13 1.53
CA PRO A 34 12.46 -20.70 0.37
C PRO A 34 11.79 -20.39 -0.98
N ILE A 35 10.45 -20.26 -1.02
CA ILE A 35 9.71 -19.93 -2.25
C ILE A 35 9.95 -18.48 -2.64
N TRP A 36 9.96 -17.56 -1.69
CA TRP A 36 10.32 -16.17 -1.92
C TRP A 36 11.77 -16.02 -2.41
N ALA A 37 12.72 -16.72 -1.78
CA ALA A 37 14.10 -16.72 -2.24
C ALA A 37 14.22 -17.22 -3.69
N LYS A 38 13.49 -18.30 -4.04
CA LYS A 38 13.42 -18.83 -5.40
C LYS A 38 12.85 -17.81 -6.40
N ALA A 39 11.81 -17.05 -6.01
CA ALA A 39 11.25 -15.97 -6.84
C ALA A 39 12.27 -14.87 -7.10
N ARG A 40 13.02 -14.45 -6.06
CA ARG A 40 14.09 -13.45 -6.17
C ARG A 40 15.26 -13.91 -7.02
N ASP A 41 15.67 -15.16 -6.88
CA ASP A 41 16.72 -15.75 -7.73
C ASP A 41 16.30 -15.78 -9.20
N TRP A 42 15.03 -16.09 -9.48
CA TRP A 42 14.49 -16.03 -10.83
C TRP A 42 14.47 -14.58 -11.38
N LEU A 43 13.99 -13.61 -10.60
CA LEU A 43 14.01 -12.19 -11.01
C LEU A 43 15.44 -11.71 -11.25
N ARG A 44 16.37 -12.05 -10.37
CA ARG A 44 17.79 -11.71 -10.50
C ARG A 44 18.37 -12.24 -11.82
N GLN A 45 18.10 -13.48 -12.21
CA GLN A 45 18.55 -14.02 -13.48
C GLN A 45 18.04 -13.18 -14.67
N LYS A 46 16.78 -12.75 -14.66
CA LYS A 46 16.22 -11.87 -15.70
C LYS A 46 16.91 -10.51 -15.73
N LEU A 47 17.28 -9.96 -14.59
CA LEU A 47 18.01 -8.69 -14.48
C LEU A 47 19.47 -8.83 -14.93
N GLU A 48 20.15 -9.94 -14.64
CA GLU A 48 21.51 -10.23 -15.06
C GLU A 48 21.64 -10.28 -16.60
N GLU A 49 20.60 -10.75 -17.31
CA GLU A 49 20.56 -10.72 -18.80
C GLU A 49 20.71 -9.29 -19.37
N LEU A 50 20.41 -8.28 -18.56
CA LEU A 50 20.52 -6.87 -18.95
C LEU A 50 21.90 -6.27 -18.64
N PHE A 51 22.81 -7.02 -18.03
CA PHE A 51 24.13 -6.49 -17.62
C PHE A 51 24.03 -5.18 -16.83
N LEU A 52 23.11 -5.11 -15.88
CA LEU A 52 22.89 -4.00 -14.96
C LEU A 52 23.76 -4.16 -13.71
N GLU A 53 23.97 -3.07 -12.99
CA GLU A 53 24.47 -3.15 -11.62
C GLU A 53 23.34 -3.66 -10.72
N ILE A 54 23.56 -4.81 -10.06
CA ILE A 54 22.59 -5.42 -9.18
C ILE A 54 23.21 -5.61 -7.81
N HIS A 55 22.53 -5.08 -6.78
CA HIS A 55 22.97 -5.29 -5.40
C HIS A 55 21.79 -5.46 -4.46
N ARG A 56 22.06 -5.91 -3.26
CA ARG A 56 21.12 -5.96 -2.15
C ARG A 56 21.56 -4.97 -1.09
N ASP A 57 20.62 -4.14 -0.61
CA ASP A 57 20.89 -3.21 0.47
C ASP A 57 20.81 -3.87 1.86
N GLU A 58 21.00 -3.09 2.92
CA GLU A 58 21.02 -3.55 4.30
C GLU A 58 19.66 -3.97 4.83
N ALA A 59 18.55 -3.54 4.22
CA ALA A 59 17.19 -3.99 4.55
C ALA A 59 16.76 -5.22 3.75
N GLY A 60 17.63 -5.68 2.83
CA GLY A 60 17.36 -6.83 1.99
C GLY A 60 16.59 -6.52 0.71
N ASN A 61 16.35 -5.25 0.38
CA ASN A 61 15.81 -4.85 -0.91
C ASN A 61 16.79 -5.16 -2.03
N VAL A 62 16.28 -5.55 -3.21
CA VAL A 62 17.13 -5.82 -4.38
C VAL A 62 16.98 -4.69 -5.37
N TRP A 63 18.14 -4.08 -5.72
CA TRP A 63 18.24 -2.95 -6.61
C TRP A 63 18.92 -3.36 -7.92
N ALA A 64 18.35 -2.91 -9.04
CA ALA A 64 18.96 -3.03 -10.37
C ALA A 64 19.06 -1.62 -10.98
N THR A 65 20.28 -1.18 -11.31
CA THR A 65 20.56 0.18 -11.78
C THR A 65 21.02 0.18 -13.24
N LEU A 66 20.30 0.91 -14.07
CA LEU A 66 20.73 1.36 -15.38
C LEU A 66 21.30 2.78 -15.22
N ALA A 67 22.63 2.90 -15.15
CA ALA A 67 23.30 4.17 -14.96
C ALA A 67 23.06 5.13 -16.15
N GLY A 68 22.70 6.37 -15.85
CA GLY A 68 22.43 7.43 -16.82
C GLY A 68 23.62 8.37 -17.03
N GLU A 69 23.33 9.51 -17.71
CA GLU A 69 24.25 10.63 -17.84
C GLU A 69 24.38 11.42 -16.53
N SER A 70 23.30 11.40 -15.70
CA SER A 70 23.21 11.97 -14.37
C SER A 70 23.04 10.89 -13.32
N ASP A 71 23.55 11.16 -12.10
CA ASP A 71 23.33 10.31 -10.92
C ASP A 71 21.93 10.45 -10.33
N GLN A 72 21.16 11.48 -10.72
CA GLN A 72 19.75 11.59 -10.38
C GLN A 72 18.99 10.38 -10.91
N ALA A 73 18.12 9.82 -10.11
CA ALA A 73 17.47 8.56 -10.44
C ALA A 73 15.93 8.64 -10.47
N LEU A 74 15.36 8.11 -11.54
CA LEU A 74 13.98 7.62 -11.55
C LEU A 74 13.97 6.23 -10.91
N VAL A 75 13.22 6.05 -9.83
CA VAL A 75 13.04 4.76 -9.17
C VAL A 75 11.68 4.17 -9.57
N ILE A 76 11.70 2.91 -9.99
CA ILE A 76 10.52 2.08 -10.24
C ILE A 76 10.52 1.03 -9.13
N GLY A 77 9.48 0.96 -8.33
CA GLY A 77 9.45 0.07 -7.16
C GLY A 77 8.26 -0.86 -7.14
N GLY A 78 8.41 -1.97 -6.44
CA GLY A 78 7.38 -2.95 -6.15
C GLY A 78 7.95 -4.09 -5.33
N HIS A 79 7.18 -5.14 -5.13
CA HIS A 79 7.57 -6.28 -4.31
C HIS A 79 7.30 -7.61 -5.03
N ILE A 80 8.11 -8.64 -4.74
CA ILE A 80 7.88 -9.97 -5.29
C ILE A 80 7.21 -10.90 -4.28
N ASP A 81 7.24 -10.55 -3.00
CA ASP A 81 6.54 -11.32 -1.98
C ASP A 81 5.02 -11.29 -2.18
N SER A 82 4.32 -12.13 -1.47
CA SER A 82 2.85 -12.22 -1.49
C SER A 82 2.33 -12.67 -0.13
N VAL A 83 1.06 -12.41 0.16
CA VAL A 83 0.38 -13.13 1.24
C VAL A 83 0.31 -14.63 0.92
N PRO A 84 0.18 -15.52 1.94
CA PRO A 84 -0.05 -16.93 1.69
C PRO A 84 -1.37 -17.14 0.94
N ASN A 85 -1.38 -18.00 -0.07
CA ASN A 85 -2.52 -18.25 -0.96
C ASN A 85 -3.00 -16.97 -1.70
N GLY A 86 -2.08 -16.05 -1.94
CA GLY A 86 -2.34 -14.78 -2.62
C GLY A 86 -2.56 -14.90 -4.12
N GLY A 87 -2.72 -13.74 -4.75
CA GLY A 87 -2.82 -13.60 -6.17
C GLY A 87 -1.47 -13.71 -6.90
N TRP A 88 -1.52 -13.65 -8.22
CA TRP A 88 -0.33 -13.79 -9.06
C TRP A 88 0.19 -12.46 -9.60
N LEU A 89 -0.59 -11.37 -9.42
CA LEU A 89 -0.30 -10.05 -9.95
C LEU A 89 0.23 -9.10 -8.88
N ASP A 90 -0.25 -9.26 -7.65
CA ASP A 90 0.08 -8.40 -6.53
C ASP A 90 1.60 -8.26 -6.38
N GLY A 91 2.09 -7.01 -6.40
CA GLY A 91 3.50 -6.64 -6.38
C GLY A 91 4.29 -7.06 -7.61
N SER A 92 4.16 -8.31 -8.04
CA SER A 92 4.92 -8.88 -9.16
C SER A 92 4.64 -8.19 -10.51
N LEU A 93 3.43 -7.66 -10.72
CA LEU A 93 3.10 -6.91 -11.94
C LEU A 93 4.03 -5.70 -12.12
N ASN A 94 4.23 -4.92 -11.06
CA ASN A 94 5.08 -3.74 -11.13
C ASN A 94 6.53 -4.09 -11.47
N LEU A 95 7.10 -5.10 -10.79
CA LEU A 95 8.48 -5.51 -11.02
C LEU A 95 8.71 -5.98 -12.46
N LEU A 96 7.78 -6.74 -13.03
CA LEU A 96 7.94 -7.24 -14.39
C LEU A 96 7.63 -6.18 -15.46
N ALA A 97 6.74 -5.25 -15.18
CA ALA A 97 6.55 -4.05 -15.99
C ALA A 97 7.81 -3.16 -15.94
N GLY A 98 8.36 -2.93 -14.75
CA GLY A 98 9.60 -2.17 -14.56
C GLY A 98 10.80 -2.81 -15.26
N LEU A 99 10.92 -4.13 -15.22
CA LEU A 99 11.94 -4.88 -15.96
C LEU A 99 11.81 -4.68 -17.48
N GLU A 100 10.59 -4.69 -18.00
CA GLU A 100 10.34 -4.44 -19.43
C GLU A 100 10.69 -3.02 -19.83
N ILE A 101 10.36 -2.04 -18.98
CA ILE A 101 10.73 -0.64 -19.17
C ILE A 101 12.26 -0.47 -19.18
N LEU A 102 12.98 -1.11 -18.27
CA LEU A 102 14.45 -1.09 -18.26
C LEU A 102 15.03 -1.66 -19.57
N ARG A 103 14.47 -2.74 -20.12
CA ARG A 103 14.86 -3.32 -21.41
C ARG A 103 14.70 -2.32 -22.54
N ARG A 104 13.56 -1.64 -22.60
CA ARG A 104 13.23 -0.64 -23.62
C ARG A 104 14.14 0.57 -23.49
N ILE A 105 14.27 1.16 -22.29
CA ILE A 105 15.12 2.34 -22.03
C ILE A 105 16.57 2.03 -22.37
N LYS A 106 17.12 0.91 -21.90
CA LYS A 106 18.48 0.50 -22.20
C LYS A 106 18.76 0.46 -23.70
N THR A 107 17.83 -0.09 -24.47
CA THR A 107 18.01 -0.19 -25.91
C THR A 107 17.84 1.17 -26.60
N GLN A 108 16.81 1.95 -26.23
CA GLN A 108 16.54 3.25 -26.81
C GLN A 108 17.71 4.23 -26.64
N TYR A 109 18.32 4.23 -25.45
CA TYR A 109 19.42 5.14 -25.09
C TYR A 109 20.81 4.50 -25.20
N SER A 110 20.92 3.35 -25.88
CA SER A 110 22.19 2.63 -26.03
C SER A 110 22.92 2.38 -24.70
N GLY A 111 22.14 2.11 -23.66
CA GLY A 111 22.64 1.82 -22.31
C GLY A 111 22.93 3.04 -21.44
N LYS A 112 22.69 4.28 -21.93
CA LYS A 112 22.98 5.50 -21.17
C LYS A 112 21.85 6.53 -21.27
N PRO A 113 20.76 6.37 -20.51
CA PRO A 113 19.64 7.33 -20.48
C PRO A 113 20.08 8.66 -19.85
N PRO A 114 19.30 9.76 -20.00
CA PRO A 114 19.66 11.08 -19.47
C PRO A 114 19.75 11.12 -17.94
N VAL A 115 18.98 10.29 -17.25
CA VAL A 115 19.03 10.07 -15.79
C VAL A 115 19.18 8.59 -15.50
N SER A 116 19.69 8.23 -14.34
CA SER A 116 19.73 6.83 -13.91
C SER A 116 18.30 6.28 -13.74
N VAL A 117 18.09 5.02 -14.10
CA VAL A 117 16.79 4.35 -13.88
C VAL A 117 17.04 3.12 -13.02
N ARG A 118 16.35 3.05 -11.90
CA ARG A 118 16.54 2.00 -10.90
C ARG A 118 15.25 1.24 -10.70
N LEU A 119 15.33 -0.09 -10.71
CA LEU A 119 14.24 -0.97 -10.30
C LEU A 119 14.55 -1.49 -8.91
N VAL A 120 13.59 -1.45 -8.00
CA VAL A 120 13.70 -2.02 -6.66
C VAL A 120 12.62 -3.05 -6.40
N ASP A 121 13.04 -4.21 -5.88
CA ASP A 121 12.18 -5.22 -5.26
C ASP A 121 12.28 -5.04 -3.74
N TRP A 122 11.24 -4.42 -3.16
CA TRP A 122 11.14 -4.18 -1.73
C TRP A 122 10.98 -5.50 -0.96
N ALA A 123 11.62 -5.60 0.19
CA ALA A 123 11.58 -6.78 1.01
C ALA A 123 10.36 -6.75 1.95
N ASP A 124 9.51 -7.80 1.89
CA ASP A 124 8.38 -7.99 2.81
C ASP A 124 7.42 -6.78 2.86
N GLU A 125 6.86 -6.42 1.70
CA GLU A 125 5.83 -5.39 1.61
C GLU A 125 4.58 -5.83 2.37
N GLU A 126 4.15 -7.07 2.17
CA GLU A 126 2.93 -7.66 2.71
C GLU A 126 2.96 -7.85 4.24
N GLY A 127 4.13 -8.06 4.81
CA GLY A 127 4.27 -8.33 6.24
C GLY A 127 3.61 -9.63 6.70
N ALA A 128 3.34 -10.53 5.78
CA ALA A 128 2.48 -11.69 6.00
C ALA A 128 3.02 -12.69 7.03
N ARG A 129 4.35 -12.76 7.21
CA ARG A 129 4.98 -13.70 8.15
C ARG A 129 5.08 -13.14 9.57
N PHE A 130 5.43 -11.87 9.72
CA PHE A 130 5.74 -11.27 11.01
C PHE A 130 4.75 -10.18 11.46
N GLY A 131 3.75 -9.85 10.63
CA GLY A 131 2.72 -8.87 10.96
C GLY A 131 3.17 -7.40 10.82
N MET A 132 4.26 -7.16 10.09
CA MET A 132 4.76 -5.81 9.78
C MET A 132 4.89 -5.66 8.26
N SER A 133 3.95 -4.99 7.64
CA SER A 133 4.02 -4.63 6.22
C SER A 133 5.00 -3.48 5.95
N LEU A 134 5.39 -3.32 4.67
CA LEU A 134 6.30 -2.27 4.17
C LEU A 134 7.69 -2.33 4.83
N PHE A 135 8.18 -3.53 5.21
CA PHE A 135 9.43 -3.68 5.95
C PHE A 135 10.61 -3.03 5.24
N GLY A 136 10.85 -3.38 3.99
CA GLY A 136 11.99 -2.92 3.20
C GLY A 136 11.92 -1.43 2.89
N SER A 137 10.78 -0.94 2.43
CA SER A 137 10.58 0.48 2.10
C SER A 137 10.59 1.37 3.34
N SER A 138 10.00 0.93 4.47
CA SER A 138 10.04 1.69 5.73
C SER A 138 11.45 1.77 6.34
N ALA A 139 12.28 0.73 6.15
CA ALA A 139 13.68 0.77 6.54
C ALA A 139 14.45 1.79 5.70
N CYS A 140 14.28 1.74 4.37
CA CYS A 140 14.93 2.61 3.42
C CYS A 140 14.49 4.08 3.54
N SER A 141 13.20 4.33 3.81
CA SER A 141 12.67 5.68 4.09
C SER A 141 13.01 6.21 5.50
N GLY A 142 13.58 5.35 6.38
CA GLY A 142 13.94 5.70 7.75
C GLY A 142 12.78 5.67 8.75
N HIS A 143 11.58 5.28 8.34
CA HIS A 143 10.37 5.27 9.17
C HIS A 143 10.19 3.99 9.99
N ILE A 144 10.99 2.95 9.75
CA ILE A 144 10.93 1.71 10.53
C ILE A 144 11.15 1.97 12.03
N ASN A 145 10.25 1.44 12.87
CA ASN A 145 10.40 1.48 14.33
C ASN A 145 11.17 0.24 14.81
N LEU A 146 12.48 0.34 14.92
CA LEU A 146 13.34 -0.78 15.32
C LEU A 146 12.97 -1.36 16.70
N ALA A 147 12.45 -0.56 17.64
CA ALA A 147 12.09 -1.05 18.97
C ALA A 147 10.87 -1.99 18.92
N GLU A 148 9.87 -1.66 18.13
CA GLU A 148 8.69 -2.51 17.92
C GLU A 148 9.02 -3.72 17.04
N THR A 149 9.81 -3.52 15.98
CA THR A 149 10.17 -4.55 15.01
C THR A 149 11.03 -5.66 15.62
N ARG A 150 11.91 -5.31 16.58
CA ARG A 150 12.85 -6.26 17.21
C ARG A 150 12.18 -7.46 17.89
N GLY A 151 10.99 -7.26 18.44
CA GLY A 151 10.27 -8.29 19.20
C GLY A 151 9.34 -9.17 18.36
N LEU A 152 9.27 -8.96 17.04
CA LEU A 152 8.34 -9.68 16.18
C LEU A 152 8.74 -11.15 16.04
N GLN A 153 7.73 -12.01 16.05
CA GLN A 153 7.86 -13.44 15.84
C GLN A 153 6.75 -13.91 14.89
N ASP A 154 7.05 -14.95 14.11
CA ASP A 154 6.03 -15.60 13.30
C ASP A 154 5.16 -16.56 14.15
N LYS A 155 4.17 -17.19 13.51
CA LYS A 155 3.23 -18.13 14.16
C LYS A 155 3.90 -19.38 14.76
N ASP A 156 5.11 -19.69 14.30
CA ASP A 156 5.89 -20.85 14.74
C ASP A 156 6.93 -20.47 15.82
N GLY A 157 6.94 -19.19 16.25
CA GLY A 157 7.81 -18.63 17.27
C GLY A 157 9.22 -18.29 16.78
N ILE A 158 9.44 -18.25 15.46
CA ILE A 158 10.73 -17.83 14.87
C ILE A 158 10.79 -16.29 14.96
N ALA A 159 11.87 -15.77 15.54
CA ALA A 159 12.05 -14.32 15.63
C ALA A 159 12.40 -13.73 14.25
N LEU A 160 11.89 -12.53 13.97
CA LEU A 160 12.23 -11.80 12.73
C LEU A 160 13.74 -11.64 12.57
N ILE A 161 14.46 -11.33 13.67
CA ILE A 161 15.92 -11.15 13.64
C ILE A 161 16.63 -12.42 13.16
N ASP A 162 16.17 -13.61 13.57
CA ASP A 162 16.76 -14.87 13.17
C ASP A 162 16.48 -15.13 11.67
N ALA A 163 15.26 -14.89 11.23
CA ALA A 163 14.91 -15.00 9.80
C ALA A 163 15.71 -14.02 8.92
N LEU A 164 15.92 -12.78 9.36
CA LEU A 164 16.78 -11.81 8.67
C LEU A 164 18.22 -12.30 8.57
N ALA A 165 18.78 -12.82 9.68
CA ALA A 165 20.15 -13.35 9.73
C ALA A 165 20.34 -14.54 8.80
N GLU A 166 19.37 -15.45 8.66
CA GLU A 166 19.37 -16.58 7.70
C GLU A 166 19.49 -16.08 6.25
N HIS A 167 18.94 -14.90 5.97
CA HIS A 167 19.04 -14.24 4.67
C HIS A 167 20.22 -13.25 4.57
N GLY A 168 21.12 -13.22 5.59
CA GLY A 168 22.30 -12.37 5.61
C GLY A 168 21.97 -10.88 5.74
N ILE A 169 20.89 -10.54 6.41
CA ILE A 169 20.46 -9.17 6.72
C ILE A 169 20.76 -8.90 8.20
N ASP A 170 21.51 -7.83 8.47
CA ASP A 170 21.82 -7.39 9.82
C ASP A 170 20.79 -6.38 10.32
N PHE A 171 20.00 -6.78 11.31
CA PHE A 171 18.94 -5.94 11.90
C PHE A 171 19.43 -4.57 12.36
N GLU A 172 20.65 -4.46 12.88
CA GLU A 172 21.20 -3.20 13.39
C GLU A 172 21.54 -2.20 12.28
N ARG A 173 21.63 -2.70 11.04
CA ARG A 173 22.01 -1.90 9.87
C ARG A 173 20.83 -1.56 8.96
N LEU A 174 19.61 -1.96 9.28
CA LEU A 174 18.44 -1.77 8.40
C LEU A 174 18.31 -0.33 7.88
N LYS A 175 18.53 0.67 8.74
CA LYS A 175 18.44 2.08 8.36
C LYS A 175 19.58 2.59 7.46
N ASP A 176 20.70 1.84 7.33
CA ASP A 176 21.77 2.19 6.42
C ASP A 176 21.30 2.11 4.95
N SER A 177 20.21 1.36 4.67
CA SER A 177 19.57 1.27 3.37
C SER A 177 19.03 2.63 2.86
N GLY A 178 18.81 3.60 3.75
CA GLY A 178 18.35 4.95 3.40
C GLY A 178 19.24 5.70 2.41
N ARG A 179 20.51 5.31 2.25
CA ARG A 179 21.40 5.86 1.24
C ARG A 179 20.91 5.60 -0.20
N GLU A 180 20.13 4.53 -0.40
CA GLU A 180 19.63 4.17 -1.72
C GLU A 180 18.66 5.21 -2.30
N LEU A 181 18.01 5.99 -1.44
CA LEU A 181 17.07 7.03 -1.86
C LEU A 181 17.72 8.43 -2.02
N GLN A 182 19.00 8.60 -1.70
CA GLN A 182 19.64 9.93 -1.69
C GLN A 182 19.59 10.67 -3.03
N ASN A 183 19.65 9.92 -4.14
CA ASN A 183 19.64 10.50 -5.50
C ASN A 183 18.29 10.24 -6.22
N ALA A 184 17.27 9.76 -5.51
CA ALA A 184 15.95 9.54 -6.07
C ALA A 184 15.22 10.88 -6.23
N GLU A 185 14.92 11.27 -7.46
CA GLU A 185 14.21 12.51 -7.80
C GLU A 185 12.74 12.27 -8.16
N ALA A 186 12.40 11.01 -8.48
CA ALA A 186 11.05 10.57 -8.73
C ALA A 186 10.91 9.07 -8.43
N TYR A 187 9.74 8.67 -7.95
CA TYR A 187 9.35 7.28 -7.76
C TYR A 187 8.03 7.00 -8.47
N ILE A 188 7.97 5.90 -9.18
CA ILE A 188 6.74 5.45 -9.82
C ILE A 188 6.45 3.99 -9.49
N GLU A 189 5.17 3.66 -9.30
CA GLU A 189 4.71 2.32 -8.97
C GLU A 189 3.46 1.96 -9.78
N LEU A 190 3.42 0.74 -10.32
CA LEU A 190 2.25 0.16 -10.96
C LEU A 190 1.69 -0.93 -10.04
N HIS A 191 0.39 -0.90 -9.76
CA HIS A 191 -0.22 -1.90 -8.90
C HIS A 191 -1.60 -2.30 -9.39
N ILE A 192 -2.12 -3.42 -8.95
CA ILE A 192 -3.54 -3.72 -9.11
C ILE A 192 -4.36 -2.86 -8.13
N GLU A 193 -5.60 -2.50 -8.48
CA GLU A 193 -6.44 -1.65 -7.61
C GLU A 193 -6.77 -2.31 -6.27
N GLN A 194 -6.86 -3.63 -6.22
CA GLN A 194 -7.31 -4.42 -5.06
C GLN A 194 -8.75 -4.07 -4.62
N GLY A 195 -9.48 -3.37 -5.45
CA GLY A 195 -10.82 -2.84 -5.20
C GLY A 195 -11.70 -2.87 -6.45
N PRO A 196 -12.99 -2.52 -6.33
CA PRO A 196 -13.97 -2.66 -7.40
C PRO A 196 -14.18 -1.39 -8.24
N ILE A 197 -13.55 -0.25 -7.92
CA ILE A 197 -13.94 1.06 -8.47
C ILE A 197 -13.69 1.11 -9.98
N LEU A 198 -12.51 0.69 -10.45
CA LEU A 198 -12.21 0.68 -11.87
C LEU A 198 -13.09 -0.33 -12.62
N LEU A 199 -13.43 -1.45 -12.00
CA LEU A 199 -14.36 -2.43 -12.55
C LEU A 199 -15.77 -1.85 -12.70
N ASP A 200 -16.27 -1.16 -11.66
CA ASP A 200 -17.60 -0.54 -11.66
C ASP A 200 -17.71 0.60 -12.69
N LEU A 201 -16.58 1.27 -12.97
CA LEU A 201 -16.48 2.35 -13.96
C LEU A 201 -16.16 1.85 -15.39
N ASP A 202 -15.92 0.54 -15.57
CA ASP A 202 -15.45 -0.07 -16.83
C ASP A 202 -14.17 0.61 -17.38
N LEU A 203 -13.23 0.91 -16.48
CA LEU A 203 -11.95 1.52 -16.79
C LEU A 203 -10.80 0.54 -16.56
N ALA A 204 -9.85 0.50 -17.50
CA ALA A 204 -8.68 -0.37 -17.39
C ALA A 204 -7.67 0.13 -16.35
N LEU A 205 -7.46 1.45 -16.31
CA LEU A 205 -6.41 2.09 -15.50
C LEU A 205 -6.95 3.28 -14.72
N GLY A 206 -6.30 3.56 -13.58
CA GLY A 206 -6.54 4.73 -12.74
C GLY A 206 -5.25 5.37 -12.23
N ALA A 207 -5.28 6.69 -12.01
CA ALA A 207 -4.18 7.43 -11.38
C ALA A 207 -4.44 7.55 -9.88
N VAL A 208 -3.44 7.23 -9.04
CA VAL A 208 -3.60 7.18 -7.59
C VAL A 208 -3.26 8.52 -6.97
N LEU A 209 -4.24 9.13 -6.29
CA LEU A 209 -4.11 10.45 -5.65
C LEU A 209 -3.17 10.43 -4.42
N GLY A 210 -2.95 9.28 -3.83
CA GLY A 210 -2.23 9.07 -2.59
C GLY A 210 -2.88 7.99 -1.74
N THR A 211 -2.37 7.79 -0.53
CA THR A 211 -2.86 6.77 0.41
C THR A 211 -3.69 7.41 1.50
N PHE A 212 -4.80 6.80 1.84
CA PHE A 212 -5.68 7.26 2.91
C PHE A 212 -4.94 7.39 4.25
N GLY A 213 -5.23 8.47 4.97
CA GLY A 213 -5.01 8.52 6.40
C GLY A 213 -6.02 7.64 7.15
N VAL A 214 -5.62 7.16 8.31
CA VAL A 214 -6.43 6.28 9.17
C VAL A 214 -6.53 6.86 10.57
N GLU A 215 -7.75 6.97 11.09
CA GLU A 215 -8.04 7.14 12.51
C GLU A 215 -8.83 5.93 12.99
N ARG A 216 -8.20 5.09 13.82
CA ARG A 216 -8.84 3.90 14.40
C ARG A 216 -8.92 4.03 15.90
N HIS A 217 -10.13 3.88 16.43
CA HIS A 217 -10.44 4.05 17.84
C HIS A 217 -11.28 2.91 18.38
N ALA A 218 -11.11 2.60 19.69
CA ALA A 218 -12.07 1.87 20.46
C ALA A 218 -12.94 2.86 21.23
N ILE A 219 -14.25 2.68 21.17
CA ILE A 219 -15.26 3.48 21.86
C ILE A 219 -15.98 2.58 22.86
N THR A 220 -15.93 2.92 24.13
CA THR A 220 -16.55 2.14 25.21
C THR A 220 -17.66 2.95 25.85
N PHE A 221 -18.90 2.45 25.74
CA PHE A 221 -20.04 2.95 26.46
C PHE A 221 -20.27 2.15 27.73
N ARG A 222 -20.59 2.83 28.85
CA ARG A 222 -20.85 2.21 30.15
C ARG A 222 -22.15 2.71 30.72
N GLY A 223 -23.05 1.79 30.98
CA GLY A 223 -24.35 1.98 31.61
C GLY A 223 -24.52 1.10 32.83
N GLN A 224 -25.62 0.35 32.92
CA GLN A 224 -25.94 -0.48 34.08
C GLN A 224 -26.60 -1.78 33.69
N ALA A 225 -26.07 -2.92 34.16
CA ALA A 225 -26.76 -4.19 34.04
C ALA A 225 -28.03 -4.18 34.81
N ALA A 226 -29.10 -4.71 34.21
CA ALA A 226 -30.42 -4.84 34.81
C ALA A 226 -31.15 -6.02 34.19
N HIS A 227 -32.17 -6.56 34.87
CA HIS A 227 -32.93 -7.69 34.37
C HIS A 227 -33.78 -7.26 33.16
N SER A 228 -33.66 -7.96 32.03
CA SER A 228 -34.25 -7.58 30.75
C SER A 228 -35.83 -7.60 30.78
N GLY A 229 -36.44 -8.43 31.58
CA GLY A 229 -37.88 -8.56 31.68
C GLY A 229 -38.55 -7.68 32.76
N SER A 230 -37.84 -7.33 33.84
CA SER A 230 -38.40 -6.58 34.97
C SER A 230 -38.01 -5.10 35.01
N THR A 231 -37.00 -4.68 34.23
CA THR A 231 -36.57 -3.27 34.23
C THR A 231 -37.37 -2.49 33.18
N PRO A 232 -38.18 -1.49 33.57
CA PRO A 232 -38.95 -0.65 32.64
C PRO A 232 -37.99 0.08 31.66
N MET A 233 -38.46 0.35 30.42
CA MET A 233 -37.67 0.97 29.36
C MET A 233 -37.03 2.32 29.78
N ASN A 234 -37.82 3.15 30.47
CA ASN A 234 -37.40 4.48 30.96
C ASN A 234 -36.45 4.46 32.17
N ARG A 235 -36.05 3.28 32.65
CA ARG A 235 -35.11 3.07 33.74
C ARG A 235 -33.79 2.42 33.28
N ARG A 236 -33.71 2.09 31.98
CA ARG A 236 -32.54 1.40 31.43
C ARG A 236 -31.41 2.39 31.12
N ARG A 237 -30.23 1.99 31.50
CA ARG A 237 -28.97 2.62 31.08
C ARG A 237 -28.22 1.63 30.19
N ASP A 238 -28.70 1.51 28.93
CA ASP A 238 -28.28 0.47 28.01
C ASP A 238 -27.11 0.93 27.15
N ALA A 239 -25.89 0.44 27.48
CA ALA A 239 -24.68 0.78 26.76
C ALA A 239 -24.70 0.32 25.30
N PHE A 240 -25.35 -0.80 25.00
CA PHE A 240 -25.44 -1.28 23.61
C PHE A 240 -26.34 -0.40 22.75
N LEU A 241 -27.45 0.11 23.30
CA LEU A 241 -28.34 1.00 22.56
C LEU A 241 -27.60 2.29 22.13
N ALA A 242 -26.77 2.87 23.00
CA ALA A 242 -25.94 4.03 22.66
C ALA A 242 -24.87 3.67 21.62
N ALA A 243 -24.16 2.57 21.80
CA ALA A 243 -23.15 2.09 20.87
C ALA A 243 -23.72 1.75 19.49
N ALA A 244 -24.88 1.14 19.40
CA ALA A 244 -25.53 0.76 18.15
C ALA A 244 -25.87 1.97 17.27
N LYS A 245 -26.21 3.13 17.87
CA LYS A 245 -26.46 4.38 17.14
C LYS A 245 -25.21 4.90 16.43
N MET A 246 -24.01 4.54 16.90
CA MET A 246 -22.76 4.93 16.25
C MET A 246 -22.60 4.35 14.86
N SER A 247 -23.11 3.15 14.59
CA SER A 247 -22.94 2.50 13.27
C SER A 247 -23.57 3.30 12.13
N PRO A 248 -24.89 3.56 12.08
CA PRO A 248 -25.50 4.37 11.02
C PRO A 248 -24.98 5.80 11.01
N GLU A 249 -24.64 6.36 12.17
CA GLU A 249 -24.12 7.74 12.24
C GLU A 249 -22.71 7.83 11.64
N SER A 250 -21.82 6.88 11.89
CA SER A 250 -20.49 6.83 11.30
C SER A 250 -20.55 6.74 9.76
N TYR A 251 -21.47 5.93 9.22
CA TYR A 251 -21.74 5.88 7.78
C TYR A 251 -22.25 7.23 7.24
N ARG A 252 -23.13 7.91 7.94
CA ARG A 252 -23.60 9.25 7.55
C ARG A 252 -22.44 10.24 7.50
N ILE A 253 -21.58 10.23 8.53
CA ILE A 253 -20.39 11.11 8.61
C ILE A 253 -19.43 10.83 7.45
N ALA A 254 -19.09 9.56 7.21
CA ALA A 254 -18.19 9.18 6.12
C ALA A 254 -18.73 9.63 4.75
N ASN A 255 -20.01 9.34 4.46
CA ASN A 255 -20.64 9.77 3.22
C ASN A 255 -20.68 11.29 3.06
N HIS A 256 -20.92 12.04 4.16
CA HIS A 256 -20.96 13.50 4.12
C HIS A 256 -19.60 14.11 3.75
N HIS A 257 -18.52 13.52 4.23
CA HIS A 257 -17.16 14.00 3.97
C HIS A 257 -16.47 13.33 2.77
N GLY A 258 -17.08 12.33 2.14
CA GLY A 258 -16.46 11.58 1.04
C GLY A 258 -15.38 10.60 1.49
N GLY A 259 -15.38 10.22 2.77
CA GLY A 259 -14.49 9.22 3.34
C GLY A 259 -15.12 7.84 3.43
N VAL A 260 -14.40 6.91 4.06
CA VAL A 260 -14.90 5.56 4.38
C VAL A 260 -14.81 5.29 5.87
N CYS A 261 -15.71 4.45 6.39
CA CYS A 261 -15.67 4.04 7.80
C CYS A 261 -16.16 2.61 7.99
N THR A 262 -15.71 2.00 9.09
CA THR A 262 -16.17 0.67 9.50
C THR A 262 -16.24 0.58 11.02
N ILE A 263 -17.34 0.01 11.55
CA ILE A 263 -17.36 -0.52 12.91
C ILE A 263 -17.07 -2.02 12.81
N GLY A 264 -15.82 -2.40 13.10
CA GLY A 264 -15.30 -3.74 12.83
C GLY A 264 -15.54 -4.76 13.94
N THR A 265 -15.67 -4.30 15.19
CA THR A 265 -15.91 -5.18 16.35
C THR A 265 -16.97 -4.60 17.28
N CYS A 266 -17.68 -5.49 17.97
CA CYS A 266 -18.62 -5.14 19.03
C CYS A 266 -18.54 -6.21 20.12
N SER A 267 -18.28 -5.82 21.35
CA SER A 267 -18.31 -6.70 22.52
C SER A 267 -19.16 -6.11 23.62
N THR A 268 -19.90 -6.97 24.35
CA THR A 268 -20.84 -6.55 25.37
C THR A 268 -20.63 -7.30 26.68
N LEU A 269 -20.85 -6.61 27.79
CA LEU A 269 -20.89 -7.20 29.14
C LEU A 269 -22.25 -6.88 29.79
N PRO A 270 -22.87 -7.87 30.48
CA PRO A 270 -22.39 -9.23 30.76
C PRO A 270 -22.52 -10.22 29.59
N GLY A 271 -23.03 -9.84 28.44
CA GLY A 271 -23.11 -10.72 27.24
C GLY A 271 -24.14 -11.86 27.38
N ILE A 272 -25.20 -11.66 28.12
CA ILE A 272 -26.26 -12.64 28.34
C ILE A 272 -27.65 -12.07 27.91
N ALA A 273 -28.50 -12.92 27.31
CA ALA A 273 -29.78 -12.50 26.74
C ALA A 273 -30.78 -11.91 27.74
N THR A 274 -30.62 -12.21 29.04
CA THR A 274 -31.53 -11.80 30.08
C THR A 274 -31.10 -10.53 30.83
N SER A 275 -30.08 -9.82 30.36
CA SER A 275 -29.56 -8.60 30.96
C SER A 275 -29.51 -7.42 29.98
N VAL A 276 -29.89 -6.24 30.47
CA VAL A 276 -29.51 -4.96 29.85
C VAL A 276 -27.97 -4.85 29.83
N VAL A 277 -27.40 -4.39 28.74
CA VAL A 277 -25.93 -4.32 28.57
C VAL A 277 -25.33 -3.19 29.41
N ALA A 278 -24.41 -3.55 30.32
CA ALA A 278 -23.71 -2.60 31.18
C ALA A 278 -22.53 -1.95 30.49
N GLU A 279 -21.80 -2.69 29.64
CA GLU A 279 -20.68 -2.15 28.87
C GLU A 279 -20.76 -2.66 27.43
N CYS A 280 -20.54 -1.75 26.47
CA CYS A 280 -20.39 -2.08 25.08
C CYS A 280 -19.12 -1.39 24.54
N ARG A 281 -18.18 -2.17 24.00
CA ARG A 281 -16.98 -1.70 23.34
C ARG A 281 -17.08 -1.99 21.84
N ILE A 282 -16.93 -0.95 21.03
CA ILE A 282 -16.90 -1.03 19.57
C ILE A 282 -15.58 -0.46 19.05
N THR A 283 -15.15 -0.86 17.84
CA THR A 283 -14.03 -0.23 17.15
C THR A 283 -14.54 0.55 15.95
N LEU A 284 -14.08 1.79 15.79
CA LEU A 284 -14.33 2.65 14.65
C LEU A 284 -13.04 2.83 13.87
N ASP A 285 -13.03 2.52 12.57
CA ASP A 285 -11.99 2.82 11.59
C ASP A 285 -12.53 3.87 10.63
N GLN A 286 -11.88 5.02 10.53
CA GLN A 286 -12.24 6.11 9.61
C GLN A 286 -11.04 6.42 8.73
N ARG A 287 -11.28 6.66 7.42
CA ARG A 287 -10.23 6.95 6.46
C ARG A 287 -10.62 8.07 5.52
N HIS A 288 -9.65 8.93 5.19
CA HIS A 288 -9.79 10.01 4.21
C HIS A 288 -8.41 10.44 3.68
N LEU A 289 -8.34 10.94 2.43
CA LEU A 289 -7.09 11.45 1.85
C LEU A 289 -6.76 12.86 2.34
N ASP A 290 -7.79 13.70 2.60
CA ASP A 290 -7.61 15.05 3.18
C ASP A 290 -7.53 14.98 4.71
N PRO A 291 -6.41 15.41 5.33
CA PRO A 291 -6.23 15.36 6.77
C PRO A 291 -7.26 16.22 7.52
N ALA A 292 -7.70 17.35 6.94
CA ALA A 292 -8.71 18.19 7.57
C ALA A 292 -10.09 17.53 7.55
N ALA A 293 -10.45 16.82 6.48
CA ALA A 293 -11.69 16.06 6.41
C ALA A 293 -11.66 14.88 7.40
N LEU A 294 -10.55 14.15 7.49
CA LEU A 294 -10.37 13.07 8.46
C LEU A 294 -10.53 13.56 9.91
N ALA A 295 -9.94 14.71 10.24
CA ALA A 295 -10.08 15.32 11.55
C ALA A 295 -11.53 15.72 11.86
N ARG A 296 -12.26 16.29 10.89
CA ARG A 296 -13.69 16.61 11.04
C ARG A 296 -14.55 15.37 11.24
N MET A 297 -14.28 14.28 10.48
CA MET A 297 -14.98 13.00 10.65
C MET A 297 -14.82 12.47 12.08
N LEU A 298 -13.62 12.54 12.65
CA LEU A 298 -13.35 12.12 14.03
C LEU A 298 -14.07 13.00 15.04
N GLU A 299 -14.05 14.33 14.85
CA GLU A 299 -14.72 15.29 15.73
C GLU A 299 -16.24 15.07 15.74
N GLU A 300 -16.86 14.92 14.58
CA GLU A 300 -18.31 14.62 14.46
C GLU A 300 -18.67 13.28 15.12
N ALA A 301 -17.83 12.25 14.96
CA ALA A 301 -18.04 10.97 15.61
C ALA A 301 -17.98 11.07 17.14
N ARG A 302 -17.04 11.88 17.67
CA ARG A 302 -16.95 12.16 19.12
C ARG A 302 -18.20 12.88 19.64
N HIS A 303 -18.62 13.98 18.99
CA HIS A 303 -19.81 14.70 19.36
C HIS A 303 -21.07 13.81 19.32
N SER A 304 -21.16 12.94 18.31
CA SER A 304 -22.28 12.01 18.20
C SER A 304 -22.26 10.97 19.32
N SER A 305 -21.10 10.46 19.70
CA SER A 305 -20.98 9.52 20.81
C SER A 305 -21.38 10.15 22.16
N ASP A 306 -20.98 11.42 22.41
CA ASP A 306 -21.34 12.16 23.62
C ASP A 306 -22.87 12.36 23.67
N ARG A 307 -23.47 12.79 22.57
CA ARG A 307 -24.94 12.93 22.46
C ARG A 307 -25.66 11.61 22.74
N PHE A 308 -25.22 10.48 22.16
CA PHE A 308 -25.84 9.18 22.37
C PHE A 308 -25.64 8.65 23.79
N ALA A 309 -24.51 9.00 24.43
CA ALA A 309 -24.28 8.71 25.82
C ALA A 309 -25.22 9.50 26.74
N GLU A 310 -25.42 10.79 26.49
CA GLU A 310 -26.36 11.65 27.23
C GLU A 310 -27.83 11.15 27.08
N GLU A 311 -28.27 10.89 25.85
CA GLU A 311 -29.60 10.35 25.56
C GLU A 311 -29.87 9.02 26.30
N GLY A 312 -28.85 8.17 26.46
CA GLY A 312 -28.93 6.85 27.08
C GLY A 312 -28.65 6.84 28.59
N ASP A 313 -28.34 8.00 29.22
CA ASP A 313 -27.83 8.10 30.58
C ASP A 313 -26.65 7.12 30.84
N VAL A 314 -25.68 7.05 29.90
CA VAL A 314 -24.49 6.22 29.97
C VAL A 314 -23.25 7.10 29.84
N SER A 315 -22.09 6.59 30.22
CA SER A 315 -20.81 7.27 29.93
C SER A 315 -20.15 6.71 28.69
N VAL A 316 -19.30 7.52 28.03
CA VAL A 316 -18.50 7.14 26.87
C VAL A 316 -17.02 7.47 27.11
N SER A 317 -16.14 6.60 26.62
CA SER A 317 -14.68 6.83 26.60
C SER A 317 -14.08 6.34 25.30
N TRP A 318 -13.00 7.02 24.88
CA TRP A 318 -12.28 6.76 23.65
C TRP A 318 -10.84 6.36 23.93
N GLU A 319 -10.36 5.37 23.18
CA GLU A 319 -8.97 4.92 23.15
C GLU A 319 -8.50 4.93 21.69
N ARG A 320 -7.40 5.64 21.39
CA ARG A 320 -6.82 5.59 20.04
C ARG A 320 -6.05 4.29 19.87
N LEU A 321 -6.39 3.51 18.86
CA LEU A 321 -5.71 2.26 18.52
C LEU A 321 -4.65 2.48 17.44
N MET A 322 -4.90 3.38 16.47
CA MET A 322 -4.00 3.65 15.36
C MET A 322 -4.25 5.05 14.80
N ARG A 323 -3.18 5.67 14.31
CA ARG A 323 -3.24 6.88 13.48
C ARG A 323 -2.19 6.77 12.38
N ILE A 324 -2.63 6.99 11.16
CA ILE A 324 -1.76 7.16 9.98
C ILE A 324 -2.16 8.47 9.33
N GLU A 325 -1.19 9.35 9.09
CA GLU A 325 -1.45 10.59 8.36
C GLU A 325 -1.73 10.27 6.87
N PRO A 326 -2.62 11.00 6.21
CA PRO A 326 -2.80 10.89 4.77
C PRO A 326 -1.50 11.21 4.03
N ILE A 327 -1.20 10.45 2.98
CA ILE A 327 0.00 10.63 2.18
C ILE A 327 -0.42 10.95 0.74
N PRO A 328 -0.59 12.24 0.39
CA PRO A 328 -0.86 12.65 -0.99
C PRO A 328 0.38 12.43 -1.84
N PHE A 329 0.18 12.01 -3.10
CA PHE A 329 1.26 11.89 -4.05
C PHE A 329 1.55 13.21 -4.79
N ASP A 330 2.69 13.26 -5.49
CA ASP A 330 3.16 14.47 -6.15
C ASP A 330 2.24 14.89 -7.30
N SER A 331 1.78 16.13 -7.30
CA SER A 331 0.79 16.61 -8.24
C SER A 331 1.30 16.71 -9.69
N GLU A 332 2.61 16.96 -9.89
CA GLU A 332 3.21 17.04 -11.22
C GLU A 332 3.36 15.64 -11.82
N LEU A 333 3.86 14.68 -11.05
CA LEU A 333 3.93 13.28 -11.48
C LEU A 333 2.53 12.66 -11.67
N LEU A 334 1.56 13.04 -10.83
CA LEU A 334 0.16 12.61 -10.98
C LEU A 334 -0.44 13.10 -12.30
N ALA A 335 -0.16 14.36 -12.68
CA ALA A 335 -0.60 14.90 -13.97
C ALA A 335 0.01 14.14 -15.15
N LEU A 336 1.29 13.75 -15.06
CA LEU A 336 1.94 12.91 -16.08
C LEU A 336 1.36 11.49 -16.13
N CYS A 337 0.98 10.94 -14.97
CA CYS A 337 0.29 9.65 -14.89
C CYS A 337 -1.08 9.70 -15.57
N ASP A 338 -1.89 10.72 -15.26
CA ASP A 338 -3.18 10.97 -15.92
C ASP A 338 -3.03 11.08 -17.45
N GLU A 339 -2.06 11.86 -17.91
CA GLU A 339 -1.77 12.02 -19.34
C GLU A 339 -1.38 10.68 -20.01
N ALA A 340 -0.48 9.91 -19.38
CA ALA A 340 -0.04 8.61 -19.89
C ALA A 340 -1.20 7.61 -20.02
N ILE A 341 -2.12 7.60 -19.04
CA ILE A 341 -3.32 6.76 -19.05
C ILE A 341 -4.27 7.23 -20.18
N ARG A 342 -4.55 8.53 -20.29
CA ARG A 342 -5.43 9.07 -21.35
C ARG A 342 -4.91 8.77 -22.75
N GLU A 343 -3.61 8.92 -22.97
CA GLU A 343 -2.97 8.60 -24.24
C GLU A 343 -3.05 7.10 -24.61
N THR A 344 -3.25 6.23 -23.62
CA THR A 344 -3.27 4.77 -23.81
C THR A 344 -4.71 4.24 -23.87
N CYS A 345 -5.56 4.67 -22.94
CA CYS A 345 -6.92 4.15 -22.74
C CYS A 345 -8.03 5.15 -23.12
N GLY A 346 -7.70 6.41 -23.41
CA GLY A 346 -8.69 7.45 -23.75
C GLY A 346 -9.40 8.07 -22.54
N ALA A 347 -9.49 7.38 -21.41
CA ALA A 347 -10.14 7.84 -20.19
C ALA A 347 -9.30 7.46 -18.97
N VAL A 348 -9.43 8.24 -17.91
CA VAL A 348 -8.80 7.98 -16.61
C VAL A 348 -9.74 8.38 -15.48
N TYR A 349 -9.61 7.71 -14.36
CA TYR A 349 -10.21 8.08 -13.10
C TYR A 349 -9.12 8.22 -12.04
N CYS A 350 -9.19 9.29 -11.24
CA CYS A 350 -8.27 9.50 -10.12
C CYS A 350 -8.93 9.02 -8.85
N LEU A 351 -8.26 8.13 -8.10
CA LEU A 351 -8.79 7.54 -6.88
C LEU A 351 -7.70 7.42 -5.81
N PRO A 352 -8.06 7.49 -4.52
CA PRO A 352 -7.10 7.19 -3.45
C PRO A 352 -6.85 5.70 -3.35
N SER A 353 -5.67 5.32 -2.82
CA SER A 353 -5.43 3.95 -2.38
C SER A 353 -6.00 3.71 -0.98
N GLY A 354 -6.78 2.64 -0.83
CA GLY A 354 -7.24 2.15 0.47
C GLY A 354 -6.16 1.43 1.27
N PRO A 355 -5.42 0.46 0.67
CA PRO A 355 -4.25 -0.16 1.27
C PRO A 355 -3.03 0.77 1.26
N LEU A 356 -2.04 0.44 2.09
CA LEU A 356 -0.70 1.03 2.03
C LEU A 356 0.12 0.30 0.96
N HIS A 357 1.06 1.00 0.33
CA HIS A 357 2.01 0.49 -0.64
C HIS A 357 3.39 1.07 -0.36
N ASP A 358 4.43 0.50 -0.92
CA ASP A 358 5.80 1.00 -0.80
C ASP A 358 5.91 2.46 -1.27
N ALA A 359 5.12 2.85 -2.27
CA ALA A 359 4.96 4.24 -2.73
C ALA A 359 4.66 5.22 -1.59
N ALA A 360 3.90 4.81 -0.58
CA ALA A 360 3.59 5.65 0.57
C ALA A 360 4.83 5.93 1.43
N GLU A 361 5.68 4.93 1.67
CA GLU A 361 6.91 5.10 2.44
C GLU A 361 7.92 5.98 1.69
N VAL A 362 8.05 5.81 0.37
CA VAL A 362 8.93 6.63 -0.46
C VAL A 362 8.44 8.09 -0.50
N ALA A 363 7.12 8.31 -0.64
CA ALA A 363 6.53 9.65 -0.57
C ALA A 363 6.75 10.31 0.79
N ARG A 364 6.65 9.57 1.90
CA ARG A 364 6.97 10.06 3.26
C ARG A 364 8.43 10.45 3.42
N ALA A 365 9.35 9.83 2.68
CA ALA A 365 10.76 10.23 2.63
C ALA A 365 10.99 11.55 1.87
N GLY A 366 9.93 12.18 1.33
CA GLY A 366 9.99 13.45 0.60
C GLY A 366 10.29 13.30 -0.89
N ILE A 367 10.27 12.08 -1.43
CA ILE A 367 10.51 11.84 -2.85
C ILE A 367 9.22 12.00 -3.62
N PRO A 368 9.19 12.82 -4.70
CA PRO A 368 8.05 12.94 -5.58
C PRO A 368 7.60 11.57 -6.09
N THR A 369 6.35 11.20 -5.85
CA THR A 369 5.82 9.85 -6.07
C THR A 369 4.55 9.89 -6.90
N ALA A 370 4.41 8.96 -7.84
CA ALA A 370 3.15 8.66 -8.50
C ALA A 370 2.89 7.15 -8.54
N MET A 371 1.62 6.78 -8.54
CA MET A 371 1.19 5.40 -8.61
C MET A 371 0.05 5.24 -9.61
N MET A 372 0.06 4.15 -10.35
CA MET A 372 -0.95 3.77 -11.34
C MET A 372 -1.62 2.47 -10.91
N PHE A 373 -2.95 2.44 -10.96
CA PHE A 373 -3.71 1.20 -10.76
C PHE A 373 -4.15 0.59 -12.07
N VAL A 374 -4.12 -0.76 -12.11
CA VAL A 374 -4.84 -1.56 -13.10
C VAL A 374 -6.07 -2.21 -12.45
N GLN A 375 -7.16 -2.30 -13.20
CA GLN A 375 -8.43 -2.87 -12.74
C GLN A 375 -8.24 -4.27 -12.15
N SER A 376 -8.85 -4.54 -11.01
CA SER A 376 -8.95 -5.87 -10.40
C SER A 376 -10.29 -6.50 -10.75
N LEU A 377 -10.29 -7.69 -11.35
CA LEU A 377 -11.51 -8.46 -11.58
C LEU A 377 -12.15 -8.82 -10.24
N TYR A 378 -13.48 -8.66 -10.18
CA TYR A 378 -14.28 -8.87 -8.96
C TYR A 378 -13.91 -7.95 -7.78
N GLY A 379 -12.99 -6.98 -7.95
CA GLY A 379 -12.49 -6.14 -6.87
C GLY A 379 -11.76 -6.93 -5.78
N ILE A 380 -11.13 -8.06 -6.12
CA ILE A 380 -10.55 -9.01 -5.18
C ILE A 380 -9.03 -9.00 -5.29
N SER A 381 -8.36 -8.96 -4.15
CA SER A 381 -6.94 -9.23 -3.96
C SER A 381 -6.71 -10.10 -2.72
N HIS A 382 -5.46 -10.46 -2.43
CA HIS A 382 -5.07 -11.36 -1.33
C HIS A 382 -5.83 -12.72 -1.39
N ASN A 383 -6.08 -13.19 -2.60
CA ASN A 383 -6.84 -14.40 -2.86
C ASN A 383 -6.35 -15.05 -4.16
N LYS A 384 -6.38 -16.38 -4.22
CA LYS A 384 -5.98 -17.15 -5.40
C LYS A 384 -6.77 -16.86 -6.69
N ILE A 385 -7.96 -16.27 -6.55
CA ILE A 385 -8.81 -15.87 -7.69
C ILE A 385 -8.53 -14.45 -8.18
N GLU A 386 -7.60 -13.72 -7.55
CA GLU A 386 -7.14 -12.42 -8.03
C GLU A 386 -6.73 -12.50 -9.49
N ASP A 387 -7.27 -11.59 -10.29
CA ASP A 387 -6.99 -11.57 -11.72
C ASP A 387 -7.29 -10.19 -12.31
N THR A 388 -6.80 -9.96 -13.52
CA THR A 388 -7.21 -8.86 -14.40
C THR A 388 -7.22 -9.33 -15.84
N LYS A 389 -7.82 -8.55 -16.75
CA LYS A 389 -7.80 -8.88 -18.17
C LYS A 389 -6.40 -8.72 -18.74
N GLU A 390 -5.96 -9.64 -19.58
CA GLU A 390 -4.63 -9.56 -20.22
C GLU A 390 -4.43 -8.26 -21.00
N GLU A 391 -5.48 -7.78 -21.67
CA GLU A 391 -5.49 -6.49 -22.36
C GLU A 391 -5.27 -5.29 -21.42
N HIS A 392 -5.71 -5.39 -20.16
CA HIS A 392 -5.48 -4.34 -19.16
C HIS A 392 -4.03 -4.38 -18.64
N ILE A 393 -3.42 -5.56 -18.52
CA ILE A 393 -1.98 -5.69 -18.21
C ILE A 393 -1.15 -5.05 -19.32
N GLU A 394 -1.47 -5.35 -20.60
CA GLU A 394 -0.77 -4.76 -21.73
C GLU A 394 -0.91 -3.23 -21.76
N ALA A 395 -2.13 -2.73 -21.56
CA ALA A 395 -2.39 -1.29 -21.46
C ALA A 395 -1.63 -0.65 -20.30
N ALA A 396 -1.56 -1.33 -19.13
CA ALA A 396 -0.82 -0.87 -17.97
C ALA A 396 0.68 -0.74 -18.26
N VAL A 397 1.29 -1.75 -18.87
CA VAL A 397 2.72 -1.70 -19.24
C VAL A 397 2.99 -0.55 -20.22
N ILE A 398 2.11 -0.33 -21.21
CA ILE A 398 2.25 0.77 -22.19
C ILE A 398 2.12 2.14 -21.50
N ALA A 399 1.11 2.31 -20.66
CA ALA A 399 0.89 3.58 -19.95
C ALA A 399 2.02 3.86 -18.92
N PHE A 400 2.49 2.82 -18.25
CA PHE A 400 3.56 2.93 -17.26
C PHE A 400 4.92 3.26 -17.92
N ASP A 401 5.18 2.72 -19.11
CA ASP A 401 6.34 3.09 -19.92
C ASP A 401 6.30 4.57 -20.35
N LYS A 402 5.13 5.07 -20.78
CA LYS A 402 4.95 6.49 -21.08
C LYS A 402 5.16 7.37 -19.85
N LEU A 403 4.66 6.95 -18.69
CA LEU A 403 4.87 7.66 -17.43
C LEU A 403 6.37 7.72 -17.09
N ALA A 404 7.10 6.61 -17.22
CA ALA A 404 8.55 6.58 -16.98
C ALA A 404 9.30 7.54 -17.92
N GLU A 405 8.97 7.56 -19.22
CA GLU A 405 9.57 8.47 -20.18
C GLU A 405 9.28 9.94 -19.85
N LYS A 406 8.02 10.27 -19.53
CA LYS A 406 7.60 11.63 -19.13
C LYS A 406 8.28 12.05 -17.83
N ALA A 407 8.43 11.16 -16.84
CA ALA A 407 9.12 11.43 -15.59
C ALA A 407 10.61 11.71 -15.82
N MET A 408 11.30 10.92 -16.66
CA MET A 408 12.69 11.21 -17.03
C MET A 408 12.84 12.57 -17.73
N GLN A 409 11.91 12.91 -18.64
CA GLN A 409 11.92 14.21 -19.34
C GLN A 409 11.66 15.37 -18.37
N LEU A 410 10.79 15.17 -17.37
CA LEU A 410 10.55 16.16 -16.32
C LEU A 410 11.82 16.43 -15.51
N MET A 411 12.58 15.38 -15.14
CA MET A 411 13.81 15.49 -14.35
C MET A 411 14.93 16.28 -15.06
N VAL A 412 14.98 16.25 -16.38
CA VAL A 412 16.02 16.96 -17.17
C VAL A 412 15.61 18.36 -17.63
N ARG A 413 14.39 18.84 -17.27
CA ARG A 413 13.95 20.18 -17.67
C ARG A 413 14.80 21.27 -17.04
N PRO A 414 15.30 22.27 -17.83
CA PRO A 414 16.04 23.41 -17.29
C PRO A 414 15.15 24.22 -16.30
N GLY A 415 15.68 24.49 -15.10
CA GLY A 415 15.00 25.34 -14.11
C GLY A 415 14.23 24.59 -13.02
N ARG A 416 14.26 23.27 -12.97
CA ARG A 416 13.83 22.54 -11.76
C ARG A 416 14.91 22.70 -10.70
N SER A 417 14.63 23.50 -9.64
CA SER A 417 15.59 23.61 -8.52
C SER A 417 15.69 22.27 -7.81
N THR A 418 16.90 21.76 -7.66
CA THR A 418 17.19 20.64 -6.77
C THR A 418 16.85 21.06 -5.34
N ASP A 419 16.21 20.19 -4.56
CA ASP A 419 15.71 20.48 -3.19
C ASP A 419 16.78 20.94 -2.16
N ALA A 420 18.03 21.19 -2.55
CA ALA A 420 19.00 21.90 -1.72
C ALA A 420 18.54 23.34 -1.35
N GLU A 421 17.61 23.93 -2.12
CA GLU A 421 17.05 25.27 -1.85
C GLU A 421 15.68 25.26 -1.13
N ARG A 422 15.02 24.11 -0.96
CA ARG A 422 13.70 24.02 -0.26
C ARG A 422 13.81 23.87 1.25
N ASN A 423 15.01 23.60 1.79
CA ASN A 423 15.27 23.44 3.22
C ASN A 423 16.22 24.50 3.80
N SER A 424 16.36 25.66 3.14
CA SER A 424 17.09 26.83 3.68
C SER A 424 16.14 27.85 4.30
#